data_1fe712f22d6d062a0849e41b2464ba9f
#
_entry.id   1fe712f22d6d062a0849e41b2464ba9f
#
_cell.length_a   1.000
_cell.length_b   1.000
_cell.length_c   1.000
_cell.angle_alpha   90.00
_cell.angle_beta   90.00
_cell.angle_gamma   90.00
#
_symmetry.space_group_name_H-M   'P 1'
#
loop_
_entity.id
_entity.type
_entity.pdbx_description
1 polymer ?
#
loop_
_entity_poly.entity_id
_entity_poly.type
_entity_poly.pdbx_seq_one_letter_code
_entity_poly.pdbx_strand_id
1 'polypeptide(L)'
;MGCNDPAVKIIVQKTQNYNEQEIEIGEKNHNLFMSAENIQGHLLEEYIASKIYKYGFLWCAGNILRAIDFCNRDGSIFLQVKNKYNTENSSSCNIREGTKILKWYRLGVETKKNIKMPLYKWEELNEIINQNNDSQLSKCNMSENDYLKFLKEKSKNNPKLITEL
;
A
#
# COMPACT_ATOMS: atom_id res chain seq x y z
N MET A 1 -15.34 -6.96 7.81
CA MET A 1 -15.81 -6.81 9.20
C MET A 1 -14.95 -7.69 10.07
N GLY A 2 -14.13 -7.10 10.94
CA GLY A 2 -13.44 -7.87 11.96
C GLY A 2 -14.48 -8.33 12.99
N CYS A 3 -14.50 -9.61 13.29
CA CYS A 3 -15.32 -10.15 14.37
C CYS A 3 -14.68 -9.70 15.70
N ASN A 4 -15.42 -8.99 16.53
CA ASN A 4 -14.97 -8.64 17.87
C ASN A 4 -14.84 -9.92 18.67
N ASP A 5 -13.63 -10.36 18.96
CA ASP A 5 -13.37 -11.55 19.76
C ASP A 5 -13.44 -11.18 21.26
N PRO A 6 -14.43 -11.71 22.01
CA PRO A 6 -14.55 -11.44 23.44
C PRO A 6 -13.31 -11.83 24.26
N ALA A 7 -12.53 -12.80 23.78
CA ALA A 7 -11.29 -13.19 24.41
C ALA A 7 -10.23 -12.08 24.40
N VAL A 8 -10.12 -11.34 23.30
CA VAL A 8 -9.22 -10.19 23.18
C VAL A 8 -9.60 -9.09 24.17
N LYS A 9 -10.91 -8.79 24.30
CA LYS A 9 -11.41 -7.84 25.33
C LYS A 9 -10.98 -8.23 26.72
N ILE A 10 -11.18 -9.50 27.10
CA ILE A 10 -10.84 -10.01 28.43
C ILE A 10 -9.33 -9.86 28.67
N ILE A 11 -8.49 -10.22 27.71
CA ILE A 11 -7.03 -10.11 27.84
C ILE A 11 -6.62 -8.66 28.05
N VAL A 12 -7.08 -7.73 27.20
CA VAL A 12 -6.74 -6.31 27.29
C VAL A 12 -7.22 -5.73 28.62
N GLN A 13 -8.46 -6.04 29.03
CA GLN A 13 -9.02 -5.58 30.29
C GLN A 13 -8.20 -6.03 31.51
N LYS A 14 -7.76 -7.30 31.51
CA LYS A 14 -7.02 -7.87 32.64
C LYS A 14 -5.54 -7.49 32.67
N THR A 15 -4.93 -7.23 31.52
CA THR A 15 -3.50 -6.88 31.45
C THR A 15 -3.23 -5.39 31.58
N GLN A 16 -4.17 -4.54 31.12
CA GLN A 16 -3.98 -3.08 31.06
C GLN A 16 -4.84 -2.30 32.05
N ASN A 17 -5.69 -2.98 32.84
CA ASN A 17 -6.66 -2.38 33.76
C ASN A 17 -7.61 -1.35 33.09
N TYR A 18 -7.88 -1.52 31.82
CA TYR A 18 -8.82 -0.66 31.09
C TYR A 18 -10.26 -0.95 31.52
N ASN A 19 -11.05 0.11 31.63
CA ASN A 19 -12.48 -0.02 31.81
C ASN A 19 -13.18 -0.36 30.47
N GLU A 20 -14.45 -0.69 30.53
CA GLU A 20 -15.22 -1.16 29.36
C GLU A 20 -15.31 -0.10 28.24
N GLN A 21 -15.40 1.19 28.60
CA GLN A 21 -15.46 2.32 27.66
C GLN A 21 -14.12 2.53 26.95
N GLU A 22 -13.00 2.42 27.67
CA GLU A 22 -11.64 2.54 27.10
C GLU A 22 -11.36 1.43 26.10
N ILE A 23 -11.84 0.22 26.37
CA ILE A 23 -11.72 -0.91 25.46
C ILE A 23 -12.55 -0.69 24.19
N GLU A 24 -13.78 -0.19 24.33
CA GLU A 24 -14.66 0.11 23.19
C GLU A 24 -14.09 1.20 22.28
N ILE A 25 -13.52 2.26 22.86
CA ILE A 25 -12.80 3.31 22.13
C ILE A 25 -11.56 2.74 21.43
N GLY A 26 -10.81 1.87 22.12
CA GLY A 26 -9.64 1.20 21.56
C GLY A 26 -9.99 0.32 20.36
N GLU A 27 -11.07 -0.45 20.43
CA GLU A 27 -11.56 -1.28 19.31
C GLU A 27 -12.03 -0.44 18.12
N LYS A 28 -12.82 0.60 18.37
CA LYS A 28 -13.26 1.53 17.30
C LYS A 28 -12.08 2.18 16.59
N ASN A 29 -11.10 2.67 17.36
CA ASN A 29 -9.88 3.24 16.79
C ASN A 29 -9.08 2.21 16.00
N HIS A 30 -8.91 0.99 16.52
CA HIS A 30 -8.22 -0.08 15.81
C HIS A 30 -8.90 -0.40 14.48
N ASN A 31 -10.21 -0.59 14.47
CA ASN A 31 -10.99 -0.87 13.28
C ASN A 31 -10.91 0.26 12.26
N LEU A 32 -10.94 1.52 12.72
CA LEU A 32 -10.77 2.70 11.87
C LEU A 32 -9.38 2.70 11.18
N PHE A 33 -8.32 2.45 11.94
CA PHE A 33 -6.97 2.38 11.38
C PHE A 33 -6.79 1.21 10.41
N MET A 34 -7.34 0.03 10.72
CA MET A 34 -7.31 -1.12 9.81
C MET A 34 -8.06 -0.84 8.51
N SER A 35 -9.21 -0.18 8.59
CA SER A 35 -9.97 0.23 7.42
C SER A 35 -9.20 1.25 6.58
N ALA A 36 -8.54 2.22 7.21
CA ALA A 36 -7.71 3.20 6.54
C ALA A 36 -6.50 2.56 5.84
N GLU A 37 -5.84 1.58 6.47
CA GLU A 37 -4.72 0.85 5.85
C GLU A 37 -5.16 0.05 4.63
N ASN A 38 -6.31 -0.62 4.68
CA ASN A 38 -6.85 -1.36 3.54
C ASN A 38 -7.19 -0.44 2.37
N ILE A 39 -7.85 0.68 2.63
CA ILE A 39 -8.18 1.69 1.62
C ILE A 39 -6.91 2.32 1.05
N GLN A 40 -5.91 2.58 1.88
CA GLN A 40 -4.63 3.13 1.44
C GLN A 40 -3.96 2.22 0.40
N GLY A 41 -4.00 0.91 0.56
CA GLY A 41 -3.48 -0.05 -0.43
C GLY A 41 -4.14 0.13 -1.80
N HIS A 42 -5.46 0.18 -1.82
CA HIS A 42 -6.22 0.38 -3.06
C HIS A 42 -5.98 1.75 -3.69
N LEU A 43 -5.95 2.82 -2.89
CA LEU A 43 -5.65 4.18 -3.38
C LEU A 43 -4.21 4.30 -3.90
N LEU A 44 -3.26 3.54 -3.36
CA LEU A 44 -1.90 3.47 -3.89
C LEU A 44 -1.89 2.88 -5.30
N GLU A 45 -2.60 1.78 -5.51
CA GLU A 45 -2.74 1.17 -6.84
C GLU A 45 -3.45 2.13 -7.80
N GLU A 46 -4.54 2.78 -7.40
CA GLU A 46 -5.27 3.76 -8.22
C GLU A 46 -4.39 4.93 -8.63
N TYR A 47 -3.61 5.48 -7.70
CA TYR A 47 -2.65 6.55 -8.00
C TYR A 47 -1.62 6.10 -9.03
N ILE A 48 -0.98 4.97 -8.81
CA ILE A 48 0.01 4.43 -9.74
C ILE A 48 -0.62 4.19 -11.10
N ALA A 49 -1.78 3.55 -11.17
CA ALA A 49 -2.52 3.30 -12.40
C ALA A 49 -2.73 4.58 -13.23
N SER A 50 -3.16 5.67 -12.56
CA SER A 50 -3.39 6.97 -13.19
C SER A 50 -2.14 7.57 -13.83
N LYS A 51 -0.95 7.23 -13.33
CA LYS A 51 0.34 7.75 -13.81
C LYS A 51 0.97 6.89 -14.89
N ILE A 52 0.88 5.55 -14.76
CA ILE A 52 1.67 4.64 -15.61
C ILE A 52 0.92 4.11 -16.84
N TYR A 53 -0.40 4.33 -16.92
CA TYR A 53 -1.20 3.92 -18.10
C TYR A 53 -0.62 4.45 -19.43
N LYS A 54 -0.20 5.71 -19.48
CA LYS A 54 0.39 6.32 -20.67
C LYS A 54 1.72 5.68 -21.08
N TYR A 55 2.41 5.00 -20.19
CA TYR A 55 3.65 4.26 -20.43
C TYR A 55 3.41 2.80 -20.84
N GLY A 56 2.16 2.41 -21.09
CA GLY A 56 1.82 1.08 -21.57
C GLY A 56 1.62 0.05 -20.47
N PHE A 57 1.47 0.46 -19.22
CA PHE A 57 1.13 -0.42 -18.11
C PHE A 57 -0.37 -0.47 -17.89
N LEU A 58 -0.88 -1.66 -17.65
CA LEU A 58 -2.29 -1.94 -17.39
C LEU A 58 -2.49 -2.29 -15.92
N TRP A 59 -3.52 -1.72 -15.31
CA TRP A 59 -3.93 -2.09 -13.96
C TRP A 59 -4.74 -3.38 -13.97
N CYS A 60 -4.27 -4.39 -13.25
CA CYS A 60 -4.93 -5.69 -13.09
C CYS A 60 -5.86 -5.67 -11.87
N ALA A 61 -6.83 -4.76 -11.87
CA ALA A 61 -7.75 -4.60 -10.75
C ALA A 61 -8.54 -5.88 -10.47
N GLY A 62 -8.68 -6.22 -9.18
CA GLY A 62 -9.44 -7.39 -8.74
C GLY A 62 -8.61 -8.68 -8.66
N ASN A 63 -9.30 -9.83 -8.62
CA ASN A 63 -8.68 -11.13 -8.39
C ASN A 63 -8.38 -11.93 -9.68
N ILE A 64 -8.38 -11.28 -10.83
CA ILE A 64 -8.21 -11.96 -12.13
C ILE A 64 -6.79 -12.53 -12.25
N LEU A 65 -5.79 -11.76 -11.84
CA LEU A 65 -4.41 -12.21 -11.79
C LEU A 65 -3.94 -12.23 -10.33
N ARG A 66 -3.59 -13.42 -9.86
CA ARG A 66 -3.17 -13.58 -8.46
C ARG A 66 -1.84 -12.88 -8.20
N ALA A 67 -1.86 -11.89 -7.31
CA ALA A 67 -0.69 -11.14 -6.84
C ALA A 67 0.04 -10.33 -7.94
N ILE A 68 -0.65 -9.94 -9.00
CA ILE A 68 -0.19 -9.02 -10.02
C ILE A 68 -1.11 -7.81 -9.98
N ASP A 69 -0.56 -6.64 -9.67
CA ASP A 69 -1.32 -5.40 -9.62
C ASP A 69 -1.21 -4.65 -10.95
N PHE A 70 -0.05 -4.79 -11.64
CA PHE A 70 0.16 -4.20 -12.95
C PHE A 70 0.94 -5.14 -13.87
N CYS A 71 0.68 -5.02 -15.17
CA CYS A 71 1.49 -5.62 -16.21
C CYS A 71 1.69 -4.64 -17.36
N ASN A 72 2.79 -4.76 -18.10
CA ASN A 72 2.94 -4.04 -19.36
C ASN A 72 2.17 -4.76 -20.49
N ARG A 73 1.96 -4.07 -21.62
CA ARG A 73 1.08 -4.57 -22.70
C ARG A 73 1.56 -5.85 -23.35
N ASP A 74 2.85 -6.08 -23.40
CA ASP A 74 3.44 -7.30 -23.98
C ASP A 74 3.55 -8.46 -22.99
N GLY A 75 3.19 -8.24 -21.73
CA GLY A 75 3.23 -9.27 -20.69
C GLY A 75 4.65 -9.69 -20.27
N SER A 76 5.65 -8.88 -20.55
CA SER A 76 7.05 -9.17 -20.16
C SER A 76 7.34 -8.75 -18.71
N ILE A 77 6.55 -7.82 -18.17
CA ILE A 77 6.71 -7.28 -16.81
C ILE A 77 5.42 -7.45 -16.02
N PHE A 78 5.57 -8.05 -14.85
CA PHE A 78 4.53 -8.17 -13.85
C PHE A 78 4.98 -7.49 -12.57
N LEU A 79 4.14 -6.60 -12.04
CA LEU A 79 4.47 -5.79 -10.88
C LEU A 79 3.43 -6.00 -9.78
N GLN A 80 3.91 -6.23 -8.56
CA GLN A 80 3.13 -6.19 -7.33
C GLN A 80 3.55 -4.99 -6.51
N VAL A 81 2.59 -4.14 -6.13
CA VAL A 81 2.85 -2.95 -5.31
C VAL A 81 2.33 -3.14 -3.89
N LYS A 82 3.06 -2.65 -2.92
CA LYS A 82 2.68 -2.71 -1.52
C LYS A 82 3.03 -1.41 -0.81
N ASN A 83 2.20 -1.03 0.16
CA ASN A 83 2.44 0.20 0.90
C ASN A 83 3.70 0.15 1.75
N LYS A 84 3.87 -0.92 2.53
CA LYS A 84 5.05 -1.11 3.40
C LYS A 84 5.49 -2.57 3.41
N TYR A 85 6.76 -2.77 3.70
CA TYR A 85 7.34 -4.07 3.93
C TYR A 85 6.84 -4.62 5.28
N ASN A 86 6.12 -5.74 5.27
CA ASN A 86 5.77 -6.47 6.48
C ASN A 86 6.81 -7.58 6.70
N THR A 87 7.57 -7.48 7.76
CA THR A 87 8.64 -8.42 8.13
C THR A 87 8.15 -9.84 8.37
N GLU A 88 6.88 -10.02 8.70
CA GLU A 88 6.32 -11.34 9.05
C GLU A 88 6.07 -12.26 7.85
N ASN A 89 5.94 -11.74 6.62
CA ASN A 89 5.58 -12.52 5.42
C ASN A 89 6.41 -12.21 4.19
N SER A 90 7.55 -11.57 4.29
CA SER A 90 8.28 -11.15 3.12
C SER A 90 9.65 -11.80 3.08
N SER A 91 9.83 -12.66 2.11
CA SER A 91 11.15 -12.86 1.56
C SER A 91 11.73 -11.50 1.16
N SER A 92 12.97 -11.23 1.52
CA SER A 92 13.73 -10.03 1.15
C SER A 92 13.99 -9.91 -0.37
N CYS A 93 13.37 -10.75 -1.17
CA CYS A 93 13.47 -10.77 -2.62
C CYS A 93 12.58 -9.70 -3.25
N ASN A 94 13.16 -8.91 -4.14
CA ASN A 94 12.42 -8.00 -5.03
C ASN A 94 11.54 -8.76 -6.04
N ILE A 95 11.74 -10.06 -6.19
CA ILE A 95 10.96 -10.95 -7.04
C ILE A 95 10.20 -11.93 -6.15
N ARG A 96 8.93 -12.15 -6.42
CA ARG A 96 8.15 -13.16 -5.73
C ARG A 96 8.72 -14.55 -6.01
N GLU A 97 8.97 -15.30 -4.94
CA GLU A 97 9.56 -16.66 -5.03
C GLU A 97 8.79 -17.55 -6.01
N GLY A 98 9.51 -18.24 -6.89
CA GLY A 98 8.96 -19.11 -7.93
C GLY A 98 8.25 -18.37 -9.08
N THR A 99 8.37 -17.04 -9.20
CA THR A 99 7.71 -16.24 -10.24
C THR A 99 8.66 -15.20 -10.83
N LYS A 100 8.20 -14.50 -11.91
CA LYS A 100 8.84 -13.30 -12.48
C LYS A 100 8.21 -12.00 -12.01
N ILE A 101 7.40 -12.03 -10.94
CA ILE A 101 6.66 -10.86 -10.44
C ILE A 101 7.59 -9.98 -9.63
N LEU A 102 7.83 -8.76 -10.12
CA LEU A 102 8.58 -7.74 -9.38
C LEU A 102 7.72 -7.23 -8.22
N LYS A 103 8.30 -7.17 -7.03
CA LYS A 103 7.66 -6.55 -5.87
C LYS A 103 8.24 -5.17 -5.65
N TRP A 104 7.36 -4.21 -5.44
CA TRP A 104 7.77 -2.88 -5.03
C TRP A 104 7.04 -2.45 -3.77
N TYR A 105 7.75 -1.79 -2.89
CA TYR A 105 7.25 -1.28 -1.61
C TYR A 105 7.42 0.24 -1.58
N ARG A 106 6.33 0.98 -1.37
CA ARG A 106 6.39 2.45 -1.27
C ARG A 106 7.27 2.91 -0.13
N LEU A 107 7.12 2.26 1.04
CA LEU A 107 7.77 2.66 2.29
C LEU A 107 8.75 1.59 2.74
N GLY A 108 10.00 1.99 2.83
CA GLY A 108 11.09 1.29 3.53
C GLY A 108 11.51 2.04 4.79
N VAL A 109 12.52 1.52 5.45
CA VAL A 109 13.14 2.13 6.63
C VAL A 109 14.63 2.31 6.37
N GLU A 110 15.12 3.51 6.55
CA GLU A 110 16.55 3.82 6.55
C GLU A 110 16.99 4.16 7.99
N THR A 111 18.17 3.68 8.39
CA THR A 111 18.74 4.02 9.70
C THR A 111 19.90 4.98 9.51
N LYS A 112 19.75 6.22 9.94
CA LYS A 112 20.81 7.24 9.97
C LYS A 112 21.13 7.61 11.42
N LYS A 113 22.37 7.50 11.83
CA LYS A 113 22.84 7.86 13.20
C LYS A 113 21.95 7.21 14.29
N ASN A 114 21.64 5.92 14.15
CA ASN A 114 20.75 5.16 15.04
C ASN A 114 19.29 5.64 15.11
N ILE A 115 18.86 6.53 14.22
CA ILE A 115 17.47 6.97 14.10
C ILE A 115 16.86 6.30 12.87
N LYS A 116 15.75 5.62 13.06
CA LYS A 116 14.95 5.03 11.96
C LYS A 116 14.14 6.13 11.29
N MET A 117 14.33 6.30 9.99
CA MET A 117 13.59 7.27 9.16
C MET A 117 12.84 6.56 8.04
N PRO A 118 11.67 7.06 7.63
CA PRO A 118 10.96 6.53 6.48
C PRO A 118 11.76 6.80 5.20
N LEU A 119 11.88 5.77 4.36
CA LEU A 119 12.48 5.86 3.02
C LEU A 119 11.39 5.58 1.99
N TYR A 120 11.07 6.58 1.16
CA TYR A 120 10.08 6.43 0.10
C TYR A 120 10.77 6.03 -1.22
N LYS A 121 10.37 4.89 -1.77
CA LYS A 121 11.08 4.22 -2.86
C LYS A 121 10.50 4.51 -4.25
N TRP A 122 9.99 5.74 -4.47
CA TRP A 122 9.39 6.12 -5.75
C TRP A 122 10.38 6.09 -6.92
N GLU A 123 11.67 6.37 -6.67
CA GLU A 123 12.70 6.33 -7.70
C GLU A 123 12.84 4.94 -8.31
N GLU A 124 12.83 3.89 -7.47
CA GLU A 124 12.89 2.49 -7.93
C GLU A 124 11.72 2.16 -8.87
N LEU A 125 10.49 2.59 -8.53
CA LEU A 125 9.33 2.36 -9.39
C LEU A 125 9.41 3.18 -10.68
N ASN A 126 9.82 4.44 -10.60
CA ASN A 126 10.01 5.30 -11.78
C ASN A 126 11.04 4.71 -12.73
N GLU A 127 12.13 4.15 -12.24
CA GLU A 127 13.15 3.48 -13.04
C GLU A 127 12.58 2.26 -13.78
N ILE A 128 11.82 1.39 -13.08
CA ILE A 128 11.16 0.23 -13.70
C ILE A 128 10.26 0.69 -14.85
N ILE A 129 9.45 1.73 -14.64
CA ILE A 129 8.55 2.24 -15.67
C ILE A 129 9.33 2.86 -16.84
N ASN A 130 10.36 3.66 -16.55
CA ASN A 130 11.15 4.36 -17.55
C ASN A 130 12.01 3.44 -18.41
N GLN A 131 12.49 2.33 -17.88
CA GLN A 131 13.25 1.32 -18.63
C GLN A 131 12.40 0.55 -19.64
N ASN A 132 11.08 0.53 -19.43
CA ASN A 132 10.14 -0.28 -20.20
C ASN A 132 9.09 0.56 -20.92
N ASN A 133 9.43 1.80 -21.22
CA ASN A 133 8.57 2.77 -21.88
C ASN A 133 9.17 3.13 -23.24
N ASP A 134 8.32 3.51 -24.20
CA ASP A 134 8.74 4.06 -25.48
C ASP A 134 9.46 5.40 -25.30
N SER A 135 10.64 5.52 -25.90
CA SER A 135 11.60 6.62 -25.74
C SER A 135 11.10 8.03 -26.09
N GLN A 136 9.88 8.16 -26.62
CA GLN A 136 9.28 9.43 -27.04
C GLN A 136 8.47 10.13 -25.94
N LEU A 137 8.20 9.45 -24.82
CA LEU A 137 7.45 10.03 -23.72
C LEU A 137 8.38 10.68 -22.69
N SER A 138 7.88 11.74 -22.05
CA SER A 138 8.55 12.31 -20.87
C SER A 138 8.73 11.25 -19.80
N LYS A 139 9.85 11.29 -19.09
CA LYS A 139 10.12 10.33 -18.00
C LYS A 139 9.01 10.32 -16.95
N CYS A 140 8.65 9.14 -16.50
CA CYS A 140 7.80 8.96 -15.32
C CYS A 140 8.53 9.51 -14.11
N ASN A 141 7.84 10.32 -13.31
CA ASN A 141 8.40 10.97 -12.13
C ASN A 141 7.32 11.05 -11.04
N MET A 142 6.94 9.90 -10.51
CA MET A 142 6.05 9.83 -9.34
C MET A 142 6.81 10.20 -8.08
N SER A 143 6.13 10.84 -7.13
CA SER A 143 6.71 11.26 -5.87
C SER A 143 5.75 11.08 -4.71
N GLU A 144 6.29 11.04 -3.48
CA GLU A 144 5.49 11.00 -2.27
C GLU A 144 4.56 12.22 -2.15
N ASN A 145 5.05 13.40 -2.49
CA ASN A 145 4.26 14.62 -2.43
C ASN A 145 3.05 14.58 -3.36
N ASP A 146 3.20 14.06 -4.57
CA ASP A 146 2.09 13.93 -5.52
C ASP A 146 1.08 12.88 -5.07
N TYR A 147 1.57 11.76 -4.50
CA TYR A 147 0.71 10.76 -3.91
C TYR A 147 -0.11 11.31 -2.74
N LEU A 148 0.52 12.07 -1.83
CA LEU A 148 -0.19 12.70 -0.71
C LEU A 148 -1.22 13.75 -1.16
N LYS A 149 -0.95 14.49 -2.24
CA LYS A 149 -1.95 15.39 -2.85
C LYS A 149 -3.14 14.60 -3.39
N PHE A 150 -2.87 13.53 -4.12
CA PHE A 150 -3.92 12.64 -4.63
C PHE A 150 -4.80 12.08 -3.49
N LEU A 151 -4.19 11.62 -2.39
CA LEU A 151 -4.94 11.14 -1.22
C LEU A 151 -5.83 12.22 -0.62
N LYS A 152 -5.32 13.44 -0.47
CA LYS A 152 -6.11 14.57 0.05
C LYS A 152 -7.32 14.89 -0.82
N GLU A 153 -7.15 14.90 -2.14
CA GLU A 153 -8.24 15.14 -3.09
C GLU A 153 -9.29 14.04 -3.06
N LYS A 154 -8.85 12.77 -3.06
CA LYS A 154 -9.75 11.61 -2.98
C LYS A 154 -10.54 11.58 -1.68
N SER A 155 -9.88 11.81 -0.55
CA SER A 155 -10.54 11.84 0.77
C SER A 155 -11.55 12.99 0.89
N LYS A 156 -11.21 14.16 0.35
CA LYS A 156 -12.11 15.32 0.35
C LYS A 156 -13.37 15.06 -0.49
N ASN A 157 -13.22 14.42 -1.63
CA ASN A 157 -14.31 14.15 -2.56
C ASN A 157 -15.17 12.93 -2.16
N ASN A 158 -14.69 12.12 -1.22
CA ASN A 158 -15.37 10.91 -0.74
C ASN A 158 -15.37 10.87 0.80
N PRO A 159 -16.20 11.67 1.46
CA PRO A 159 -16.24 11.72 2.94
C PRO A 159 -16.64 10.38 3.57
N LYS A 160 -17.28 9.47 2.79
CA LYS A 160 -17.62 8.12 3.21
C LYS A 160 -16.59 7.07 2.76
N LEU A 161 -15.37 7.49 2.44
CA LEU A 161 -14.29 6.58 2.03
C LEU A 161 -13.99 5.54 3.13
N ILE A 162 -14.10 5.96 4.39
CA ILE A 162 -14.09 5.10 5.56
C ILE A 162 -15.49 5.20 6.16
N THR A 163 -16.27 4.13 6.10
CA THR A 163 -17.56 4.06 6.80
C THR A 163 -17.29 3.85 8.28
N GLU A 164 -17.93 4.65 9.11
CA GLU A 164 -18.02 4.36 10.54
C GLU A 164 -18.65 2.97 10.71
N LEU A 165 -17.96 2.14 11.45
CA LEU A 165 -18.41 0.79 11.82
C LEU A 165 -19.33 0.86 13.03
#